data_bd211a3da7f2b62d01bcb11f031a900a
#
_entry.id   bd211a3da7f2b62d01bcb11f031a900a
#
_cell.length_a   1.000
_cell.length_b   1.000
_cell.length_c   1.000
_cell.angle_alpha   90.00
_cell.angle_beta   90.00
_cell.angle_gamma   90.00
#
_symmetry.space_group_name_H-M   'P 1'
#
loop_
_entity.id
_entity.type
_entity.pdbx_description
1 polymer ?
#
loop_
_entity_poly.entity_id
_entity_poly.type
_entity_poly.pdbx_seq_one_letter_code
_entity_poly.pdbx_strand_id
1 'polypeptide(L)'
;MKKAINTTLDIDATPVEIWDVLIDFPAHEKWNPFFARIVGEATVGTTIKITARKDAGGDGMSFSPTVLEADPGRMLRWKGKFLVNRLFDGEHSFELTDLGDGRTRLDHSENFSGILIRLMGKVLTQTGVGFTNLNTALADEVAARRS
;
A
#
# COMPACT_ATOMS: atom_id res chain seq x y z
N MET A 1 6.66 -11.90 -17.64
CA MET A 1 5.71 -10.84 -17.97
C MET A 1 5.58 -9.88 -16.79
N LYS A 2 5.38 -8.60 -17.08
CA LYS A 2 5.29 -7.56 -16.05
C LYS A 2 4.04 -6.73 -16.25
N LYS A 3 3.38 -6.35 -15.17
CA LYS A 3 2.24 -5.43 -15.14
C LYS A 3 2.40 -4.47 -13.97
N ALA A 4 1.87 -3.27 -14.13
CA ALA A 4 1.91 -2.27 -13.08
C ALA A 4 0.51 -1.71 -12.83
N ILE A 5 0.21 -1.42 -11.57
CA ILE A 5 -0.95 -0.63 -11.17
C ILE A 5 -0.39 0.66 -10.58
N ASN A 6 -0.81 1.79 -11.14
CA ASN A 6 -0.35 3.10 -10.68
C ASN A 6 -1.57 3.94 -10.34
N THR A 7 -1.61 4.46 -9.12
CA THR A 7 -2.65 5.38 -8.67
C THR A 7 -1.99 6.62 -8.07
N THR A 8 -2.69 7.74 -8.11
CA THR A 8 -2.18 8.99 -7.56
C THR A 8 -3.31 9.79 -6.91
N LEU A 9 -2.96 10.53 -5.86
CA LEU A 9 -3.87 11.45 -5.19
C LEU A 9 -3.07 12.60 -4.58
N ASP A 10 -3.53 13.83 -4.83
CA ASP A 10 -2.97 14.98 -4.15
C ASP A 10 -3.75 15.18 -2.84
N ILE A 11 -3.02 15.27 -1.73
CA ILE A 11 -3.58 15.29 -0.38
C ILE A 11 -3.23 16.62 0.30
N ASP A 12 -4.21 17.23 0.97
CA ASP A 12 -4.02 18.47 1.75
C ASP A 12 -3.38 18.16 3.09
N ALA A 13 -2.14 17.69 3.05
CA ALA A 13 -1.35 17.35 4.23
C ALA A 13 0.12 17.36 3.86
N THR A 14 0.98 17.54 4.87
CA THR A 14 2.44 17.46 4.66
C THR A 14 2.87 16.01 4.50
N PRO A 15 4.04 15.77 3.86
CA PRO A 15 4.58 14.40 3.77
C PRO A 15 4.73 13.71 5.12
N VAL A 16 5.13 14.44 6.16
CA VAL A 16 5.30 13.87 7.51
C VAL A 16 3.96 13.43 8.10
N GLU A 17 2.91 14.23 7.96
CA GLU A 17 1.57 13.87 8.44
C GLU A 17 1.06 12.59 7.78
N ILE A 18 1.28 12.46 6.48
CA ILE A 18 0.86 11.25 5.73
C ILE A 18 1.73 10.06 6.14
N TRP A 19 3.03 10.27 6.25
CA TRP A 19 3.97 9.23 6.64
C TRP A 19 3.61 8.63 7.99
N ASP A 20 3.30 9.47 8.97
CA ASP A 20 2.96 9.03 10.33
C ASP A 20 1.73 8.12 10.35
N VAL A 21 0.74 8.38 9.50
CA VAL A 21 -0.43 7.51 9.37
C VAL A 21 -0.06 6.22 8.65
N LEU A 22 0.73 6.34 7.58
CA LEU A 22 1.09 5.22 6.73
C LEU A 22 1.88 4.15 7.48
N ILE A 23 2.85 4.54 8.31
CA ILE A 23 3.70 3.62 9.06
C ILE A 23 3.09 3.16 10.39
N ASP A 24 1.99 3.72 10.81
CA ASP A 24 1.27 3.29 12.01
C ASP A 24 0.48 2.02 11.69
N PHE A 25 1.20 0.93 11.53
CA PHE A 25 0.64 -0.34 11.07
C PHE A 25 -0.50 -0.86 11.95
N PRO A 26 -0.44 -0.78 13.28
CA PRO A 26 -1.56 -1.26 14.11
C PRO A 26 -2.89 -0.55 13.84
N ALA A 27 -2.86 0.71 13.40
CA ALA A 27 -4.08 1.47 13.16
C ALA A 27 -4.74 1.16 11.81
N HIS A 28 -4.05 0.49 10.89
CA HIS A 28 -4.61 0.19 9.56
C HIS A 28 -5.91 -0.60 9.63
N GLU A 29 -6.08 -1.48 10.61
CA GLU A 29 -7.32 -2.26 10.75
C GLU A 29 -8.56 -1.38 10.96
N LYS A 30 -8.38 -0.15 11.45
CA LYS A 30 -9.49 0.77 11.70
C LYS A 30 -9.89 1.59 10.49
N TRP A 31 -8.94 1.98 9.67
CA TRP A 31 -9.22 2.92 8.57
C TRP A 31 -8.98 2.36 7.18
N ASN A 32 -8.12 1.34 7.02
CA ASN A 32 -7.71 0.87 5.71
C ASN A 32 -8.74 -0.08 5.11
N PRO A 33 -9.36 0.27 3.98
CA PRO A 33 -10.38 -0.60 3.37
C PRO A 33 -9.80 -1.78 2.59
N PHE A 34 -8.50 -1.75 2.30
CA PHE A 34 -7.82 -2.77 1.49
C PHE A 34 -7.07 -3.79 2.35
N PHE A 35 -6.37 -3.33 3.39
CA PHE A 35 -5.66 -4.19 4.32
C PHE A 35 -6.44 -4.31 5.63
N ALA A 36 -6.77 -5.53 6.03
CA ALA A 36 -7.43 -5.78 7.31
C ALA A 36 -6.46 -5.56 8.48
N ARG A 37 -5.20 -5.97 8.30
CA ARG A 37 -4.16 -5.83 9.32
C ARG A 37 -2.78 -5.78 8.68
N ILE A 38 -1.88 -5.01 9.31
CA ILE A 38 -0.45 -5.06 9.04
C ILE A 38 0.25 -5.25 10.38
N VAL A 39 1.08 -6.29 10.49
CA VAL A 39 1.84 -6.62 11.69
C VAL A 39 3.33 -6.49 11.38
N GLY A 40 4.05 -5.74 12.20
CA GLY A 40 5.48 -5.49 12.03
C GLY A 40 5.82 -4.03 12.06
N GLU A 41 7.01 -3.68 11.60
CA GLU A 41 7.50 -2.31 11.59
C GLU A 41 8.03 -1.93 10.21
N ALA A 42 7.95 -0.63 9.89
CA ALA A 42 8.45 -0.09 8.62
C ALA A 42 9.97 0.08 8.69
N THR A 43 10.69 -1.02 8.79
CA THR A 43 12.16 -1.05 8.90
C THR A 43 12.73 -1.90 7.77
N VAL A 44 13.68 -1.36 7.02
CA VAL A 44 14.32 -2.05 5.89
C VAL A 44 14.88 -3.39 6.33
N GLY A 45 14.63 -4.42 5.54
CA GLY A 45 15.12 -5.77 5.78
C GLY A 45 14.21 -6.62 6.66
N THR A 46 13.19 -6.05 7.29
CA THR A 46 12.26 -6.82 8.12
C THR A 46 11.13 -7.39 7.28
N THR A 47 10.58 -8.51 7.77
CA THR A 47 9.39 -9.12 7.19
C THR A 47 8.17 -8.63 7.97
N ILE A 48 7.16 -8.15 7.27
CA ILE A 48 5.89 -7.76 7.86
C ILE A 48 4.82 -8.77 7.42
N LYS A 49 3.71 -8.82 8.13
CA LYS A 49 2.57 -9.68 7.76
C LYS A 49 1.38 -8.80 7.41
N ILE A 50 0.86 -8.97 6.20
CA ILE A 50 -0.29 -8.22 5.72
C ILE A 50 -1.45 -9.18 5.48
N THR A 51 -2.63 -8.83 6.00
CA THR A 51 -3.87 -9.55 5.73
C THR A 51 -4.77 -8.64 4.92
N ALA A 52 -5.17 -9.08 3.74
CA ALA A 52 -6.08 -8.32 2.89
C ALA A 52 -7.52 -8.46 3.39
N ARG A 53 -8.39 -7.50 3.04
CA ARG A 53 -9.83 -7.61 3.30
C ARG A 53 -10.52 -8.30 2.13
N LYS A 54 -11.54 -9.08 2.42
CA LYS A 54 -12.46 -9.59 1.40
C LYS A 54 -13.50 -8.50 1.09
N ASP A 55 -13.98 -8.48 -0.15
CA ASP A 55 -15.04 -7.56 -0.58
C ASP A 55 -16.31 -7.70 0.26
N ALA A 56 -16.63 -8.92 0.67
CA ALA A 56 -17.81 -9.22 1.51
C ALA A 56 -17.57 -8.94 3.00
N GLY A 57 -16.40 -8.41 3.36
CA GLY A 57 -15.98 -8.22 4.75
C GLY A 57 -15.22 -9.41 5.29
N GLY A 58 -14.47 -9.19 6.37
CA GLY A 58 -13.63 -10.21 6.98
C GLY A 58 -12.26 -10.33 6.34
N ASP A 59 -11.49 -11.29 6.81
CA ASP A 59 -10.10 -11.50 6.40
C ASP A 59 -10.00 -12.27 5.10
N GLY A 60 -9.19 -11.75 4.19
CA GLY A 60 -8.80 -12.42 2.98
C GLY A 60 -7.45 -13.10 3.12
N MET A 61 -6.68 -13.12 2.02
CA MET A 61 -5.37 -13.73 1.97
C MET A 61 -4.36 -12.96 2.81
N SER A 62 -3.42 -13.68 3.43
CA SER A 62 -2.28 -13.11 4.13
C SER A 62 -0.99 -13.41 3.37
N PHE A 63 -0.04 -12.49 3.48
CA PHE A 63 1.28 -12.64 2.89
C PHE A 63 2.32 -11.91 3.75
N SER A 64 3.59 -12.23 3.53
CA SER A 64 4.69 -11.75 4.39
C SER A 64 5.77 -11.08 3.55
N PRO A 65 5.55 -9.82 3.12
CA PRO A 65 6.55 -9.12 2.32
C PRO A 65 7.73 -8.64 3.17
N THR A 66 8.84 -8.38 2.48
CA THR A 66 10.03 -7.78 3.07
C THR A 66 10.05 -6.30 2.74
N VAL A 67 10.32 -5.46 3.73
CA VAL A 67 10.45 -4.01 3.54
C VAL A 67 11.77 -3.74 2.82
N LEU A 68 11.69 -3.10 1.66
CA LEU A 68 12.87 -2.78 0.84
C LEU A 68 13.34 -1.35 1.06
N GLU A 69 12.41 -0.43 1.32
CA GLU A 69 12.72 0.98 1.51
C GLU A 69 11.75 1.59 2.51
N ALA A 70 12.27 2.37 3.45
CA ALA A 70 11.47 3.10 4.43
C ALA A 70 12.17 4.44 4.71
N ASP A 71 12.01 5.37 3.75
CA ASP A 71 12.60 6.70 3.81
C ASP A 71 11.52 7.67 4.33
N PRO A 72 11.65 8.17 5.58
CA PRO A 72 10.60 8.96 6.22
C PRO A 72 10.12 10.14 5.38
N GLY A 73 8.81 10.24 5.21
CA GLY A 73 8.18 11.31 4.45
C GLY A 73 8.36 11.23 2.95
N ARG A 74 8.96 10.15 2.42
CA ARG A 74 9.25 10.06 0.99
C ARG A 74 8.85 8.74 0.34
N MET A 75 9.28 7.60 0.88
CA MET A 75 9.07 6.31 0.22
C MET A 75 8.95 5.16 1.20
N LEU A 76 7.87 4.40 1.04
CA LEU A 76 7.71 3.09 1.69
C LEU A 76 7.50 2.06 0.60
N ARG A 77 8.33 1.02 0.57
CA ARG A 77 8.27 -0.02 -0.45
C ARG A 77 8.55 -1.38 0.14
N TRP A 78 7.73 -2.35 -0.24
CA TRP A 78 7.95 -3.75 0.14
C TRP A 78 7.73 -4.67 -1.03
N LYS A 79 8.29 -5.87 -0.93
CA LYS A 79 8.14 -6.89 -1.97
C LYS A 79 7.68 -8.20 -1.36
N GLY A 80 6.62 -8.76 -1.92
CA GLY A 80 6.06 -10.03 -1.52
C GLY A 80 6.01 -11.03 -2.65
N LYS A 81 5.87 -12.30 -2.26
CA LYS A 81 5.66 -13.41 -3.17
C LYS A 81 4.29 -13.99 -2.87
N PHE A 82 3.51 -14.22 -3.93
CA PHE A 82 2.17 -14.76 -3.81
C PHE A 82 2.21 -16.20 -4.23
N LEU A 83 2.38 -17.18 -3.86
CA LEU A 83 2.45 -18.59 -4.22
C LEU A 83 3.91 -19.04 -4.08
N VAL A 84 4.55 -19.31 -5.22
CA VAL A 84 5.96 -19.67 -5.23
C VAL A 84 6.78 -18.63 -5.96
N ASN A 85 8.04 -18.58 -5.63
CA ASN A 85 8.99 -17.66 -6.23
C ASN A 85 8.92 -17.73 -7.77
N ARG A 86 8.83 -16.58 -8.43
CA ARG A 86 8.78 -16.39 -9.87
C ARG A 86 7.43 -16.72 -10.54
N LEU A 87 6.49 -17.33 -9.83
CA LEU A 87 5.15 -17.54 -10.39
C LEU A 87 4.34 -16.24 -10.30
N PHE A 88 4.43 -15.54 -9.17
CA PHE A 88 3.76 -14.27 -8.99
C PHE A 88 4.43 -13.50 -7.86
N ASP A 89 5.09 -12.39 -8.21
CA ASP A 89 5.73 -11.48 -7.28
C ASP A 89 5.09 -10.10 -7.38
N GLY A 90 5.00 -9.39 -6.26
CA GLY A 90 4.50 -8.02 -6.21
C GLY A 90 5.41 -7.10 -5.43
N GLU A 91 5.72 -5.94 -6.00
CA GLU A 91 6.48 -4.89 -5.35
C GLU A 91 5.58 -3.67 -5.16
N HIS A 92 5.25 -3.36 -3.92
CA HIS A 92 4.29 -2.36 -3.52
C HIS A 92 5.02 -1.10 -3.06
N SER A 93 4.60 0.08 -3.51
CA SER A 93 5.24 1.33 -3.13
C SER A 93 4.25 2.44 -2.86
N PHE A 94 4.59 3.25 -1.85
CA PHE A 94 3.93 4.52 -1.54
C PHE A 94 4.99 5.60 -1.62
N GLU A 95 4.93 6.42 -2.65
CA GLU A 95 5.86 7.54 -2.84
C GLU A 95 5.16 8.85 -2.50
N LEU A 96 5.81 9.67 -1.67
CA LEU A 96 5.28 10.98 -1.28
C LEU A 96 6.15 12.06 -1.90
N THR A 97 5.52 12.99 -2.61
CA THR A 97 6.19 14.15 -3.21
C THR A 97 5.61 15.42 -2.62
N ASP A 98 6.43 16.21 -1.96
CA ASP A 98 6.02 17.50 -1.40
C ASP A 98 5.70 18.46 -2.54
N LEU A 99 4.44 18.93 -2.60
CA LEU A 99 4.01 19.90 -3.62
C LEU A 99 4.14 21.34 -3.14
N GLY A 100 4.55 21.55 -1.89
CA GLY A 100 4.57 22.86 -1.26
C GLY A 100 3.20 23.22 -0.67
N ASP A 101 3.17 24.29 0.15
CA ASP A 101 1.96 24.82 0.78
C ASP A 101 1.15 23.80 1.58
N GLY A 102 1.85 22.81 2.17
CA GLY A 102 1.19 21.79 3.00
C GLY A 102 0.43 20.73 2.20
N ARG A 103 0.77 20.54 0.93
CA ARG A 103 0.17 19.53 0.06
C ARG A 103 1.19 18.52 -0.40
N THR A 104 0.76 17.30 -0.59
CA THR A 104 1.61 16.18 -0.96
C THR A 104 0.94 15.34 -2.03
N ARG A 105 1.71 14.90 -3.02
CA ARG A 105 1.25 13.91 -3.99
C ARG A 105 1.63 12.53 -3.49
N LEU A 106 0.62 11.66 -3.37
CA LEU A 106 0.80 10.24 -3.11
C LEU A 106 0.75 9.49 -4.43
N ASP A 107 1.81 8.76 -4.73
CA ASP A 107 1.84 7.78 -5.81
C ASP A 107 1.87 6.40 -5.17
N HIS A 108 0.75 5.67 -5.30
CA HIS A 108 0.54 4.36 -4.72
C HIS A 108 0.50 3.34 -5.84
N SER A 109 1.49 2.47 -5.90
CA SER A 109 1.71 1.59 -7.06
C SER A 109 2.06 0.19 -6.63
N GLU A 110 1.84 -0.75 -7.54
CA GLU A 110 2.39 -2.10 -7.40
C GLU A 110 2.86 -2.60 -8.76
N ASN A 111 4.07 -3.15 -8.77
CA ASN A 111 4.64 -3.80 -9.94
C ASN A 111 4.56 -5.30 -9.74
N PHE A 112 3.85 -5.98 -10.64
CA PHE A 112 3.69 -7.43 -10.63
C PHE A 112 4.57 -8.07 -11.67
N SER A 113 5.16 -9.20 -11.33
CA SER A 113 5.95 -10.01 -12.25
C SER A 113 5.66 -11.50 -12.03
N GLY A 114 5.94 -12.31 -13.07
CA GLY A 114 5.76 -13.74 -13.00
C GLY A 114 4.93 -14.28 -14.15
N ILE A 115 4.91 -15.61 -14.29
CA ILE A 115 4.25 -16.27 -15.41
C ILE A 115 2.72 -16.27 -15.31
N LEU A 116 2.16 -16.10 -14.09
CA LEU A 116 0.71 -16.10 -13.86
C LEU A 116 0.05 -14.75 -14.14
N ILE A 117 0.82 -13.70 -14.43
CA ILE A 117 0.29 -12.34 -14.65
C ILE A 117 -0.75 -12.32 -15.78
N ARG A 118 -0.57 -13.13 -16.79
CA ARG A 118 -1.47 -13.20 -17.94
C ARG A 118 -2.91 -13.58 -17.55
N LEU A 119 -3.06 -14.34 -16.46
CA LEU A 119 -4.36 -14.86 -16.01
C LEU A 119 -5.04 -13.93 -15.00
N MET A 120 -4.40 -12.81 -14.63
CA MET A 120 -4.82 -12.00 -13.50
C MET A 120 -5.43 -10.64 -13.87
N GLY A 121 -5.80 -10.43 -15.16
CA GLY A 121 -6.31 -9.15 -15.61
C GLY A 121 -7.46 -8.59 -14.78
N LYS A 122 -8.46 -9.42 -14.46
CA LYS A 122 -9.61 -9.02 -13.66
C LYS A 122 -9.21 -8.69 -12.21
N VAL A 123 -8.33 -9.50 -11.63
CA VAL A 123 -7.81 -9.26 -10.27
C VAL A 123 -7.03 -7.96 -10.22
N LEU A 124 -6.21 -7.67 -11.25
CA LEU A 124 -5.44 -6.44 -11.31
C LEU A 124 -6.35 -5.21 -11.40
N THR A 125 -7.43 -5.28 -12.17
CA THR A 125 -8.40 -4.18 -12.26
C THR A 125 -9.06 -3.91 -10.90
N GLN A 126 -9.49 -4.96 -10.20
CA GLN A 126 -10.09 -4.85 -8.88
C GLN A 126 -9.11 -4.31 -7.85
N THR A 127 -7.84 -4.70 -7.95
CA THR A 127 -6.78 -4.21 -7.07
C THR A 127 -6.57 -2.72 -7.27
N GLY A 128 -6.61 -2.24 -8.51
CA GLY A 128 -6.50 -0.81 -8.81
C GLY A 128 -7.62 0.01 -8.16
N VAL A 129 -8.85 -0.50 -8.18
CA VAL A 129 -9.98 0.13 -7.49
C VAL A 129 -9.72 0.16 -5.97
N GLY A 130 -9.22 -0.95 -5.43
CA GLY A 130 -8.87 -1.05 -4.00
C GLY A 130 -7.81 -0.04 -3.60
N PHE A 131 -6.80 0.16 -4.42
CA PHE A 131 -5.74 1.14 -4.17
C PHE A 131 -6.31 2.58 -4.15
N THR A 132 -7.18 2.91 -5.08
CA THR A 132 -7.84 4.21 -5.11
C THR A 132 -8.65 4.44 -3.84
N ASN A 133 -9.38 3.44 -3.38
CA ASN A 133 -10.13 3.50 -2.13
C ASN A 133 -9.21 3.67 -0.92
N LEU A 134 -8.09 2.97 -0.91
CA LEU A 134 -7.09 3.11 0.16
C LEU A 134 -6.54 4.53 0.21
N ASN A 135 -6.21 5.11 -0.95
CA ASN A 135 -5.66 6.46 -1.04
C ASN A 135 -6.62 7.49 -0.43
N THR A 136 -7.91 7.39 -0.77
CA THR A 136 -8.94 8.28 -0.21
C THR A 136 -9.07 8.09 1.30
N ALA A 137 -9.09 6.84 1.76
CA ALA A 137 -9.20 6.55 3.19
C ALA A 137 -7.97 7.05 3.97
N LEU A 138 -6.77 6.96 3.38
CA LEU A 138 -5.55 7.51 3.97
C LEU A 138 -5.67 9.02 4.13
N ALA A 139 -6.13 9.73 3.10
CA ALA A 139 -6.33 11.17 3.17
C ALA A 139 -7.34 11.54 4.26
N ASP A 140 -8.44 10.79 4.36
CA ASP A 140 -9.48 11.02 5.37
C ASP A 140 -8.93 10.78 6.79
N GLU A 141 -8.12 9.76 6.98
CA GLU A 141 -7.52 9.45 8.28
C GLU A 141 -6.52 10.54 8.71
N VAL A 142 -5.70 11.04 7.77
CA VAL A 142 -4.79 12.15 8.05
C VAL A 142 -5.57 13.38 8.50
N ALA A 143 -6.65 13.72 7.81
CA ALA A 143 -7.50 14.84 8.17
C ALA A 143 -8.15 14.65 9.55
N ALA A 144 -8.60 13.43 9.86
CA ALA A 144 -9.22 13.10 11.13
C ALA A 144 -8.26 13.27 12.31
N ARG A 145 -6.97 12.94 12.13
CA ARG A 145 -5.96 13.07 13.19
C ARG A 145 -5.61 14.52 13.51
N ARG A 146 -5.95 15.47 12.64
CA ARG A 146 -5.76 16.91 12.88
C ARG A 146 -6.85 17.52 13.75
N SER A 147 -7.97 16.86 13.86
CA SER A 147 -9.17 17.38 14.55
C SER A 147 -9.09 17.20 16.06
#